data_559295a291572a7c0c67f60cf8dc54ed
#
_entry.id   559295a291572a7c0c67f60cf8dc54ed
#
_cell.length_a   1.000
_cell.length_b   1.000
_cell.length_c   1.000
_cell.angle_alpha   90.00
_cell.angle_beta   90.00
_cell.angle_gamma   90.00
#
_symmetry.space_group_name_H-M   'P 1'
#
loop_
_entity.id
_entity.type
_entity.pdbx_description
1 polymer ?
#
loop_
_entity_poly.entity_id
_entity_poly.type
_entity_poly.pdbx_seq_one_letter_code
_entity_poly.pdbx_strand_id
1 'polypeptide(L)'
;YKALKSDGILINQHESPYYPNDALAAQKTHNRIKSIFPLAKVYQAHLPTYPSGHWLFGFASKGLDPIDDLSSNWSMLGINTKYYNTELHKGCFALPTYVKELLNNA
;
A
#
# COMPACT_ATOMS: atom_id res chain seq x y z
N TYR A 1 -2.22 14.38 -8.47
CA TYR A 1 -1.11 15.01 -7.74
C TYR A 1 -1.41 16.47 -7.38
N LYS A 2 -1.78 17.25 -8.38
CA LYS A 2 -1.99 18.71 -8.19
C LYS A 2 -3.15 19.02 -7.23
N ALA A 3 -4.18 18.18 -7.21
CA ALA A 3 -5.35 18.39 -6.35
C ALA A 3 -5.08 17.99 -4.89
N LEU A 4 -3.99 17.28 -4.63
CA LEU A 4 -3.66 16.80 -3.30
C LEU A 4 -2.91 17.87 -2.52
N LYS A 5 -3.28 18.08 -1.26
CA LYS A 5 -2.55 18.99 -0.35
C LYS A 5 -1.15 18.46 -0.08
N SER A 6 -0.26 19.34 0.42
CA SER A 6 1.14 18.97 0.71
C SER A 6 1.27 17.83 1.72
N ASP A 7 0.31 17.70 2.66
CA ASP A 7 0.24 16.63 3.65
C ASP A 7 -0.79 15.55 3.27
N GLY A 8 -1.28 15.57 2.04
CA GLY A 8 -2.28 14.61 1.57
C GLY A 8 -1.69 13.27 1.21
N ILE A 9 -2.54 12.26 1.24
CA ILE A 9 -2.18 10.87 0.94
C ILE A 9 -3.11 10.34 -0.14
N LEU A 10 -2.54 9.63 -1.12
CA LEU A 10 -3.29 8.88 -2.12
C LEU A 10 -3.26 7.40 -1.74
N ILE A 11 -4.43 6.79 -1.65
CA ILE A 11 -4.57 5.35 -1.48
C ILE A 11 -5.34 4.83 -2.68
N ASN A 12 -4.86 3.76 -3.28
CA ASN A 12 -5.59 3.10 -4.36
C ASN A 12 -5.48 1.59 -4.26
N GLN A 13 -6.45 0.90 -4.84
CA GLN A 13 -6.43 -0.55 -4.91
C GLN A 13 -5.62 -0.96 -6.14
N HIS A 14 -4.57 -1.77 -5.92
CA HIS A 14 -3.91 -2.52 -6.97
C HIS A 14 -4.61 -3.86 -7.12
N GLU A 15 -4.11 -4.69 -8.02
CA GLU A 15 -4.70 -6.02 -8.22
C GLU A 15 -3.97 -7.07 -7.37
N SER A 16 -4.45 -8.31 -7.44
CA SER A 16 -3.76 -9.44 -6.81
C SER A 16 -2.43 -9.70 -7.52
N PRO A 17 -1.34 -9.99 -6.77
CA PRO A 17 -0.07 -10.35 -7.40
C PRO A 17 -0.04 -11.78 -7.93
N TYR A 18 -1.07 -12.58 -7.65
CA TYR A 18 -1.10 -14.00 -7.95
C TYR A 18 -1.42 -14.32 -9.41
N TYR A 19 -2.29 -13.54 -10.04
CA TYR A 19 -2.74 -13.82 -11.40
C TYR A 19 -1.94 -12.95 -12.38
N PRO A 20 -1.42 -13.53 -13.49
CA PRO A 20 -0.51 -12.81 -14.39
C PRO A 20 -1.06 -11.47 -14.91
N ASN A 21 -2.33 -11.44 -15.31
CA ASN A 21 -2.92 -10.19 -15.81
C ASN A 21 -3.07 -9.15 -14.71
N ASP A 22 -3.50 -9.57 -13.52
CA ASP A 22 -3.66 -8.70 -12.37
C ASP A 22 -2.31 -8.20 -11.88
N ALA A 23 -1.31 -9.08 -11.84
CA ALA A 23 0.05 -8.72 -11.44
C ALA A 23 0.63 -7.66 -12.38
N LEU A 24 0.42 -7.82 -13.69
CA LEU A 24 0.89 -6.85 -14.67
C LEU A 24 0.18 -5.50 -14.51
N ALA A 25 -1.12 -5.51 -14.25
CA ALA A 25 -1.89 -4.29 -14.00
C ALA A 25 -1.39 -3.56 -12.74
N ALA A 26 -1.11 -4.31 -11.67
CA ALA A 26 -0.56 -3.75 -10.43
C ALA A 26 0.81 -3.10 -10.68
N GLN A 27 1.67 -3.77 -11.44
CA GLN A 27 2.99 -3.26 -11.80
C GLN A 27 2.89 -1.94 -12.57
N LYS A 28 2.04 -1.89 -13.58
CA LYS A 28 1.85 -0.69 -14.40
C LYS A 28 1.33 0.48 -13.58
N THR A 29 0.33 0.23 -12.73
CA THR A 29 -0.26 1.27 -11.90
C THR A 29 0.76 1.81 -10.89
N HIS A 30 1.51 0.92 -10.24
CA HIS A 30 2.55 1.31 -9.30
C HIS A 30 3.62 2.17 -9.97
N ASN A 31 4.08 1.78 -11.14
CA ASN A 31 5.10 2.54 -11.87
C ASN A 31 4.62 3.93 -12.26
N ARG A 32 3.35 4.04 -12.65
CA ARG A 32 2.75 5.33 -12.99
C ARG A 32 2.71 6.25 -11.79
N ILE A 33 2.30 5.74 -10.64
CA ILE A 33 2.24 6.50 -9.40
C ILE A 33 3.65 6.89 -8.94
N LYS A 34 4.59 5.94 -8.99
CA LYS A 34 5.98 6.16 -8.60
C LYS A 34 6.66 7.24 -9.45
N SER A 35 6.27 7.39 -10.69
CA SER A 35 6.83 8.43 -11.57
C SER A 35 6.32 9.84 -11.23
N ILE A 36 5.21 9.94 -10.50
CA ILE A 36 4.56 11.22 -10.19
C ILE A 36 4.85 11.66 -8.76
N PHE A 37 4.81 10.73 -7.79
CA PHE A 37 4.94 11.06 -6.37
C PHE A 37 6.36 10.80 -5.88
N PRO A 38 6.90 11.66 -5.00
CA PRO A 38 8.24 11.45 -4.42
C PRO A 38 8.30 10.23 -3.50
N LEU A 39 7.16 9.84 -2.92
CA LEU A 39 7.07 8.65 -2.09
C LEU A 39 5.90 7.81 -2.55
N ALA A 40 6.18 6.57 -2.95
CA ALA A 40 5.18 5.60 -3.38
C ALA A 40 5.56 4.23 -2.83
N LYS A 41 4.66 3.63 -2.06
CA LYS A 41 4.86 2.31 -1.47
C LYS A 41 3.64 1.45 -1.74
N VAL A 42 3.81 0.14 -1.57
CA VAL A 42 2.74 -0.84 -1.72
C VAL A 42 2.60 -1.59 -0.42
N TYR A 43 1.37 -1.78 0.02
CA TYR A 43 1.07 -2.64 1.15
C TYR A 43 0.08 -3.72 0.72
N GLN A 44 0.00 -4.75 1.53
CA GLN A 44 -0.85 -5.91 1.24
C GLN A 44 -1.89 -6.10 2.33
N ALA A 45 -3.01 -6.70 1.95
CA ALA A 45 -4.06 -7.05 2.88
C ALA A 45 -4.69 -8.38 2.49
N HIS A 46 -5.26 -9.05 3.47
CA HIS A 46 -5.96 -10.31 3.28
C HIS A 46 -7.45 -10.04 3.06
N LEU A 47 -7.95 -10.38 1.88
CA LEU A 47 -9.35 -10.19 1.51
C LEU A 47 -9.94 -11.55 1.13
N PRO A 48 -10.39 -12.36 2.12
CA PRO A 48 -10.80 -13.74 1.87
C PRO A 48 -12.01 -13.89 0.95
N THR A 49 -12.77 -12.82 0.73
CA THR A 49 -13.90 -12.82 -0.18
C THR A 49 -13.51 -12.74 -1.65
N TYR A 50 -12.25 -12.39 -1.93
CA TYR A 50 -11.75 -12.30 -3.29
C TYR A 50 -10.85 -13.48 -3.62
N PRO A 51 -10.73 -13.84 -4.93
CA PRO A 51 -9.80 -14.89 -5.34
C PRO A 51 -8.38 -14.62 -4.85
N SER A 52 -7.68 -15.65 -4.45
CA SER A 52 -6.36 -15.67 -3.81
C SER A 52 -6.31 -15.11 -2.39
N GLY A 53 -7.19 -14.20 -2.01
CA GLY A 53 -7.14 -13.56 -0.70
C GLY A 53 -5.98 -12.61 -0.49
N HIS A 54 -5.07 -12.48 -1.45
CA HIS A 54 -3.87 -11.65 -1.36
C HIS A 54 -3.98 -10.48 -2.34
N TRP A 55 -4.13 -9.28 -1.80
CA TRP A 55 -4.35 -8.08 -2.61
C TRP A 55 -3.39 -6.97 -2.23
N LEU A 56 -3.00 -6.20 -3.22
CA LEU A 56 -2.06 -5.09 -3.07
C LEU A 56 -2.79 -3.75 -3.12
N PHE A 57 -2.26 -2.81 -2.34
CA PHE A 57 -2.77 -1.45 -2.29
C PHE A 57 -1.61 -0.48 -2.42
N GLY A 58 -1.85 0.63 -3.10
CA GLY A 58 -0.84 1.67 -3.25
C GLY A 58 -1.00 2.76 -2.22
N PHE A 59 0.13 3.26 -1.73
CA PHE A 59 0.23 4.42 -0.86
C PHE A 59 1.17 5.41 -1.52
N ALA A 60 0.72 6.64 -1.70
CA ALA A 60 1.58 7.68 -2.26
C ALA A 60 1.37 8.99 -1.52
N SER A 61 2.44 9.75 -1.34
CA SER A 61 2.39 11.04 -0.67
C SER A 61 3.45 11.98 -1.22
N LYS A 62 3.33 13.25 -0.86
CA LYS A 62 4.31 14.27 -1.23
C LYS A 62 5.49 14.34 -0.25
N GLY A 63 5.49 13.52 0.80
CA GLY A 63 6.59 13.49 1.78
C GLY A 63 6.34 12.67 3.03
N LEU A 64 5.09 12.28 3.32
CA LEU A 64 4.78 11.50 4.51
C LEU A 64 5.08 10.01 4.27
N ASP A 65 5.93 9.43 5.12
CA ASP A 65 6.23 8.01 5.09
C ASP A 65 5.22 7.25 5.97
N PRO A 66 4.60 6.18 5.46
CA PRO A 66 3.54 5.49 6.21
C PRO A 66 4.04 4.76 7.47
N ILE A 67 5.34 4.56 7.60
CA ILE A 67 5.93 3.91 8.78
C ILE A 67 6.63 4.95 9.65
N ASP A 68 7.53 5.75 9.08
CA ASP A 68 8.33 6.71 9.83
C ASP A 68 7.49 7.85 10.43
N ASP A 69 6.43 8.24 9.73
CA ASP A 69 5.53 9.31 10.18
C ASP A 69 4.28 8.79 10.88
N LEU A 70 4.26 7.50 11.23
CA LEU A 70 3.14 6.91 11.94
C LEU A 70 3.03 7.50 13.34
N SER A 71 1.89 8.15 13.59
CA SER A 71 1.61 8.80 14.86
C SER A 71 1.19 7.78 15.93
N SER A 72 1.52 8.07 17.19
CA SER A 72 1.03 7.30 18.35
C SER A 72 -0.42 7.62 18.73
N ASN A 73 -1.06 8.57 18.05
CA ASN A 73 -2.41 9.01 18.37
C ASN A 73 -3.44 7.89 18.31
N TRP A 74 -3.22 6.89 17.45
CA TRP A 74 -4.14 5.76 17.31
C TRP A 74 -4.34 5.03 18.63
N SER A 75 -3.25 4.69 19.32
CA SER A 75 -3.35 3.97 20.60
C SER A 75 -4.00 4.80 21.69
N MET A 76 -3.93 6.12 21.59
CA MET A 76 -4.54 7.04 22.56
C MET A 76 -6.05 7.20 22.36
N LEU A 77 -6.57 6.87 21.19
CA LEU A 77 -8.00 6.98 20.90
C LEU A 77 -8.81 5.87 21.57
N GLY A 78 -8.19 4.76 21.95
CA GLY A 78 -8.89 3.66 22.62
C GLY A 78 -9.92 2.96 21.74
N ILE A 79 -9.80 3.05 20.42
CA ILE A 79 -10.74 2.44 19.48
C ILE A 79 -10.38 0.98 19.29
N ASN A 80 -11.38 0.09 19.42
CA ASN A 80 -11.21 -1.32 19.19
C ASN A 80 -11.50 -1.68 17.74
N THR A 81 -10.56 -2.35 17.08
CA THR A 81 -10.72 -2.83 15.71
C THR A 81 -10.38 -4.31 15.65
N LYS A 82 -10.99 -5.02 14.70
CA LYS A 82 -10.79 -6.48 14.58
C LYS A 82 -9.68 -6.85 13.61
N TYR A 83 -9.35 -5.97 12.68
CA TYR A 83 -8.31 -6.22 11.68
C TYR A 83 -7.09 -5.34 11.91
N TYR A 84 -7.29 -4.04 12.05
CA TYR A 84 -6.20 -3.06 12.11
C TYR A 84 -5.56 -3.02 13.50
N ASN A 85 -4.24 -2.99 13.52
CA ASN A 85 -3.43 -2.65 14.70
C ASN A 85 -2.10 -2.06 14.21
N THR A 86 -1.34 -1.47 15.13
CA THR A 86 -0.08 -0.80 14.78
C THR A 86 0.94 -1.75 14.16
N GLU A 87 1.02 -2.97 14.67
CA GLU A 87 1.97 -3.97 14.15
C GLU A 87 1.60 -4.37 12.72
N LEU A 88 0.31 -4.59 12.46
CA LEU A 88 -0.17 -4.89 11.13
C LEU A 88 0.07 -3.73 10.17
N HIS A 89 -0.10 -2.49 10.64
CA HIS A 89 0.18 -1.29 9.86
C HIS A 89 1.61 -1.31 9.32
N LYS A 90 2.55 -1.59 10.19
CA LYS A 90 3.97 -1.68 9.81
C LYS A 90 4.25 -2.92 8.96
N GLY A 91 3.71 -4.06 9.36
CA GLY A 91 3.97 -5.35 8.71
C GLY A 91 3.40 -5.45 7.30
N CYS A 92 2.30 -4.78 7.01
CA CYS A 92 1.68 -4.88 5.69
C CYS A 92 2.54 -4.27 4.56
N PHE A 93 3.52 -3.46 4.89
CA PHE A 93 4.51 -2.93 3.93
C PHE A 93 5.70 -3.86 3.72
N ALA A 94 5.83 -4.91 4.52
CA ALA A 94 6.86 -5.94 4.36
C ALA A 94 6.35 -6.97 3.36
N LEU A 95 6.77 -6.84 2.11
CA LEU A 95 6.24 -7.62 1.00
C LEU A 95 7.02 -8.91 0.77
N PRO A 96 6.37 -9.98 0.33
CA PRO A 96 7.08 -11.18 -0.13
C PRO A 96 8.03 -10.87 -1.27
N THR A 97 9.08 -11.69 -1.39
CA THR A 97 10.09 -11.48 -2.42
C THR A 97 9.51 -11.44 -3.84
N TYR A 98 8.55 -12.31 -4.14
CA TYR A 98 7.97 -12.33 -5.50
C TYR A 98 7.20 -11.04 -5.81
N VAL A 99 6.61 -10.41 -4.81
CA VAL A 99 5.92 -9.12 -4.99
C VAL A 99 6.94 -8.00 -5.22
N LYS A 100 8.04 -8.00 -4.46
CA LYS A 100 9.11 -7.03 -4.64
C LYS A 100 9.71 -7.12 -6.05
N GLU A 101 9.95 -8.34 -6.52
CA GLU A 101 10.46 -8.57 -7.87
C GLU A 101 9.49 -8.07 -8.93
N LEU A 102 8.20 -8.35 -8.77
CA LEU A 102 7.16 -7.88 -9.66
C LEU A 102 7.17 -6.35 -9.79
N LEU A 103 7.25 -5.64 -8.68
CA LEU A 103 7.17 -4.18 -8.66
C LEU A 103 8.46 -3.52 -9.14
N ASN A 104 9.61 -4.17 -8.96
CA ASN A 104 10.90 -3.60 -9.35
C ASN A 104 11.33 -3.94 -10.77
N ASN A 105 10.72 -4.95 -11.38
CA ASN A 105 11.06 -5.39 -12.74
C ASN A 105 10.21 -4.68 -13.80
N ALA A 106 9.96 -3.44 -13.61
CA ALA A 106 9.12 -2.67 -14.54
C ALA A 106 9.91 -2.20 -15.75
#